data_8662337fdab2bc1ba134f15dcd12d786
#
_entry.id   8662337fdab2bc1ba134f15dcd12d786
#
_cell.length_a   1.000
_cell.length_b   1.000
_cell.length_c   1.000
_cell.angle_alpha   90.00
_cell.angle_beta   90.00
_cell.angle_gamma   90.00
#
_symmetry.space_group_name_H-M   'P 1'
#
loop_
_entity.id
_entity.type
_entity.pdbx_description
1 polymer ?
#
loop_
_entity_poly.entity_id
_entity_poly.type
_entity_poly.pdbx_seq_one_letter_code
_entity_poly.pdbx_strand_id
1 'polypeptide(L)'
;EPLFEIHDFSELPKSPRYTLYCNGQEQTVYHTDSFDYAIVVRRDDAPVSVEVCVSDSFKKAVLRPQSLEIPFDREENHIRFSLPYKAKVSLELDNDLKRPLLILSSCYVAPRSKGETYYFRKGQIYNVGNLELKSGESAYLEEGCVVCGRIYSNMADNVRVSGNGILYGGVWHKPDENGGRLMVSFYLGKHILVEGISVVDNGVWNVVPGACRDVIIRDVNIMLSLIHISEPTRRTPI
;
A
#
# COMPACT_ATOMS: atom_id res chain seq x y z
N GLU A 1 4.48 22.28 -17.61
CA GLU A 1 3.10 22.06 -17.13
C GLU A 1 3.08 20.72 -16.38
N PRO A 2 2.46 20.62 -15.21
CA PRO A 2 2.32 19.33 -14.55
C PRO A 2 1.47 18.43 -15.46
N LEU A 3 1.98 17.23 -15.77
CA LEU A 3 1.30 16.21 -16.60
C LEU A 3 -0.03 15.73 -15.99
N PHE A 4 -0.30 16.06 -14.74
CA PHE A 4 -1.48 15.59 -13.99
C PHE A 4 -2.01 16.67 -13.07
N GLU A 5 -3.33 16.76 -12.95
CA GLU A 5 -3.97 17.61 -11.95
C GLU A 5 -3.59 17.16 -10.53
N ILE A 6 -3.17 18.11 -9.70
CA ILE A 6 -3.01 17.89 -8.27
C ILE A 6 -4.41 17.87 -7.69
N HIS A 7 -4.76 16.79 -6.99
CA HIS A 7 -6.09 16.66 -6.40
C HIS A 7 -6.26 17.63 -5.23
N ASP A 8 -7.49 18.14 -5.04
CA ASP A 8 -7.88 18.99 -3.89
C ASP A 8 -7.82 18.28 -2.52
N PHE A 9 -7.48 16.98 -2.47
CA PHE A 9 -7.11 16.34 -1.22
C PHE A 9 -5.77 16.89 -0.76
N SER A 10 -5.81 17.73 0.25
CA SER A 10 -4.57 18.24 0.84
C SER A 10 -3.72 17.14 1.46
N GLU A 11 -4.34 16.05 1.98
CA GLU A 11 -3.64 14.89 2.57
C GLU A 11 -4.59 13.67 2.64
N LEU A 12 -4.03 12.43 2.57
CA LEU A 12 -4.77 11.25 3.02
C LEU A 12 -5.05 11.38 4.52
N PRO A 13 -6.22 10.91 5.00
CA PRO A 13 -6.55 10.95 6.43
C PRO A 13 -5.45 10.31 7.27
N LYS A 14 -5.00 11.00 8.32
CA LYS A 14 -4.04 10.47 9.30
C LYS A 14 -4.78 9.80 10.44
N SER A 15 -4.15 8.81 11.05
CA SER A 15 -4.72 8.12 12.21
C SER A 15 -4.96 9.10 13.37
N PRO A 16 -6.17 9.17 13.91
CA PRO A 16 -6.42 9.91 15.14
C PRO A 16 -6.00 9.12 16.39
N ARG A 17 -5.67 7.83 16.23
CA ARG A 17 -5.45 6.89 17.33
C ARG A 17 -3.98 6.56 17.56
N TYR A 18 -3.19 6.49 16.49
CA TYR A 18 -1.82 6.00 16.56
C TYR A 18 -0.81 7.04 16.10
N THR A 19 0.25 7.19 16.88
CA THR A 19 1.50 7.84 16.46
C THR A 19 2.59 6.78 16.44
N LEU A 20 3.36 6.72 15.37
CA LEU A 20 4.40 5.71 15.15
C LEU A 20 5.77 6.37 15.02
N TYR A 21 6.74 5.82 15.74
CA TYR A 21 8.14 6.20 15.60
C TYR A 21 8.96 5.00 15.14
N CYS A 22 9.83 5.20 14.16
CA CYS A 22 10.81 4.22 13.69
C CYS A 22 12.22 4.79 13.91
N ASN A 23 13.05 4.12 14.73
CA ASN A 23 14.36 4.61 15.13
C ASN A 23 14.30 6.08 15.66
N GLY A 24 13.26 6.41 16.42
CA GLY A 24 13.02 7.75 16.97
C GLY A 24 12.50 8.80 16.00
N GLN A 25 12.29 8.45 14.73
CA GLN A 25 11.70 9.35 13.72
C GLN A 25 10.23 9.04 13.52
N GLU A 26 9.39 10.05 13.58
CA GLU A 26 7.95 9.92 13.34
C GLU A 26 7.67 9.45 11.92
N GLN A 27 6.77 8.47 11.80
CA GLN A 27 6.26 7.94 10.54
C GLN A 27 4.79 8.27 10.41
N THR A 28 4.36 8.62 9.20
CA THR A 28 2.94 8.88 8.96
C THR A 28 2.13 7.60 9.11
N VAL A 29 1.13 7.63 9.99
CA VAL A 29 0.10 6.60 10.10
C VAL A 29 -1.15 7.11 9.40
N TYR A 30 -1.55 6.43 8.34
CA TYR A 30 -2.75 6.75 7.58
C TYR A 30 -3.98 6.04 8.17
N HIS A 31 -5.14 6.63 7.94
CA HIS A 31 -6.43 6.13 8.39
C HIS A 31 -7.30 5.67 7.23
N THR A 32 -8.01 4.55 7.41
CA THR A 32 -9.11 4.09 6.57
C THR A 32 -10.31 3.72 7.43
N ASP A 33 -11.45 3.44 6.84
CA ASP A 33 -12.64 3.01 7.58
C ASP A 33 -12.46 1.66 8.30
N SER A 34 -11.48 0.86 7.90
CA SER A 34 -11.30 -0.52 8.38
C SER A 34 -9.99 -0.77 9.13
N PHE A 35 -8.97 0.04 8.92
CA PHE A 35 -7.65 -0.12 9.56
C PHE A 35 -6.85 1.17 9.48
N ASP A 36 -5.89 1.30 10.39
CA ASP A 36 -4.81 2.27 10.26
C ASP A 36 -3.56 1.59 9.71
N TYR A 37 -2.72 2.31 8.98
CA TYR A 37 -1.52 1.70 8.40
C TYR A 37 -0.34 2.66 8.30
N ALA A 38 0.85 2.09 8.40
CA ALA A 38 2.11 2.77 8.11
C ALA A 38 3.00 1.92 7.21
N ILE A 39 3.72 2.57 6.28
CA ILE A 39 4.67 1.92 5.39
C ILE A 39 6.07 2.33 5.86
N VAL A 40 6.87 1.34 6.27
CA VAL A 40 8.24 1.53 6.76
C VAL A 40 9.20 1.11 5.66
N VAL A 41 9.76 2.08 4.96
CA VAL A 41 10.69 1.81 3.86
C VAL A 41 12.09 1.54 4.38
N ARG A 42 12.65 0.39 4.00
CA ARG A 42 13.91 -0.14 4.50
C ARG A 42 15.01 -0.03 3.44
N ARG A 43 16.11 0.60 3.81
CA ARG A 43 17.29 0.74 2.96
C ARG A 43 18.40 -0.25 3.29
N ASP A 44 18.25 -0.94 4.41
CA ASP A 44 19.13 -2.00 4.90
C ASP A 44 18.28 -3.11 5.55
N ASP A 45 18.92 -4.18 5.98
CA ASP A 45 18.30 -5.34 6.62
C ASP A 45 18.35 -5.30 8.15
N ALA A 46 18.90 -4.21 8.75
CA ALA A 46 18.95 -4.07 10.20
C ALA A 46 17.53 -3.97 10.81
N PRO A 47 17.26 -4.56 11.96
CA PRO A 47 15.99 -4.37 12.65
C PRO A 47 15.70 -2.89 12.95
N VAL A 48 14.43 -2.48 12.87
CA VAL A 48 14.01 -1.12 13.21
C VAL A 48 13.37 -1.11 14.57
N SER A 49 13.82 -0.22 15.44
CA SER A 49 13.13 0.06 16.71
C SER A 49 11.83 0.78 16.40
N VAL A 50 10.72 0.18 16.81
CA VAL A 50 9.37 0.72 16.62
C VAL A 50 8.78 1.09 17.97
N GLU A 51 8.24 2.31 18.07
CA GLU A 51 7.41 2.74 19.18
C GLU A 51 6.06 3.20 18.65
N VAL A 52 4.98 2.61 19.18
CA VAL A 52 3.60 2.98 18.91
C VAL A 52 3.03 3.65 20.13
N CYS A 53 2.60 4.92 19.99
CA CYS A 53 1.85 5.63 21.01
C CYS A 53 0.36 5.57 20.65
N VAL A 54 -0.47 5.15 21.59
CA VAL A 54 -1.92 5.02 21.42
C VAL A 54 -2.62 6.15 22.17
N SER A 55 -3.54 6.86 21.52
CA SER A 55 -4.26 7.98 22.15
C SER A 55 -5.18 7.54 23.29
N ASP A 56 -5.76 6.35 23.14
CA ASP A 56 -6.74 5.79 24.11
C ASP A 56 -6.10 4.76 25.01
N SER A 57 -6.65 4.60 26.22
CA SER A 57 -6.28 3.50 27.10
C SER A 57 -6.77 2.17 26.54
N PHE A 58 -5.94 1.13 26.65
CA PHE A 58 -6.28 -0.24 26.25
C PHE A 58 -5.80 -1.23 27.31
N LYS A 59 -6.39 -2.43 27.34
CA LYS A 59 -6.05 -3.48 28.31
C LYS A 59 -5.08 -4.51 27.76
N LYS A 60 -5.24 -4.88 26.49
CA LYS A 60 -4.49 -5.95 25.85
C LYS A 60 -3.95 -5.48 24.50
N ALA A 61 -2.73 -5.88 24.17
CA ALA A 61 -2.13 -5.73 22.86
C ALA A 61 -1.70 -7.09 22.32
N VAL A 62 -1.82 -7.27 20.99
CA VAL A 62 -1.34 -8.46 20.30
C VAL A 62 -0.68 -8.03 19.01
N LEU A 63 0.56 -8.49 18.76
CA LEU A 63 1.24 -8.39 17.47
C LEU A 63 1.00 -9.67 16.67
N ARG A 64 0.63 -9.52 15.41
CA ARG A 64 0.47 -10.64 14.45
C ARG A 64 1.33 -10.44 13.21
N PRO A 65 1.74 -11.51 12.51
CA PRO A 65 1.47 -12.91 12.88
C PRO A 65 2.29 -13.35 14.09
N GLN A 66 1.67 -14.09 14.99
CA GLN A 66 2.35 -14.59 16.21
C GLN A 66 3.52 -15.54 15.91
N SER A 67 3.54 -16.13 14.73
CA SER A 67 4.64 -16.97 14.25
C SER A 67 5.98 -16.24 14.08
N LEU A 68 5.98 -14.91 14.07
CA LEU A 68 7.21 -14.11 14.06
C LEU A 68 7.82 -13.99 15.46
N GLU A 69 7.09 -14.35 16.51
CA GLU A 69 7.55 -14.33 17.90
C GLU A 69 8.23 -13.01 18.31
N ILE A 70 7.71 -11.88 17.79
CA ILE A 70 8.26 -10.56 18.07
C ILE A 70 7.90 -10.17 19.52
N PRO A 71 8.88 -10.10 20.43
CA PRO A 71 8.63 -9.61 21.77
C PRO A 71 8.35 -8.09 21.72
N PHE A 72 7.48 -7.64 22.62
CA PHE A 72 7.24 -6.21 22.77
C PHE A 72 7.12 -5.84 24.27
N ASP A 73 7.54 -4.65 24.57
CA ASP A 73 7.36 -4.04 25.88
C ASP A 73 6.17 -3.08 25.82
N ARG A 74 5.45 -3.00 26.91
CA ARG A 74 4.35 -2.07 27.09
C ARG A 74 4.55 -1.22 28.32
N GLU A 75 4.46 0.08 28.14
CA GLU A 75 4.45 1.04 29.24
C GLU A 75 3.26 2.00 29.02
N GLU A 76 2.25 1.89 29.85
CA GLU A 76 0.98 2.62 29.69
C GLU A 76 0.38 2.46 28.28
N ASN A 77 0.39 3.54 27.51
CA ASN A 77 -0.12 3.60 26.14
C ASN A 77 0.98 3.50 25.08
N HIS A 78 2.19 3.15 25.45
CA HIS A 78 3.33 2.96 24.58
C HIS A 78 3.63 1.48 24.40
N ILE A 79 3.82 1.07 23.15
CA ILE A 79 4.21 -0.30 22.77
C ILE A 79 5.51 -0.20 21.99
N ARG A 80 6.55 -0.91 22.45
CA ARG A 80 7.88 -0.90 21.85
C ARG A 80 8.31 -2.29 21.45
N PHE A 81 8.82 -2.41 20.23
CA PHE A 81 9.35 -3.68 19.70
C PHE A 81 10.39 -3.44 18.60
N SER A 82 11.11 -4.50 18.28
CA SER A 82 12.03 -4.51 17.15
C SER A 82 11.35 -5.15 15.94
N LEU A 83 11.18 -4.39 14.84
CA LEU A 83 10.58 -4.87 13.61
C LEU A 83 11.65 -5.53 12.73
N PRO A 84 11.60 -6.84 12.49
CA PRO A 84 12.55 -7.52 11.61
C PRO A 84 12.47 -7.03 10.17
N TYR A 85 13.52 -7.27 9.40
CA TYR A 85 13.56 -6.97 7.98
C TYR A 85 12.41 -7.69 7.23
N LYS A 86 11.72 -6.97 6.35
CA LYS A 86 10.54 -7.44 5.58
C LYS A 86 9.35 -7.92 6.41
N ALA A 87 9.36 -7.76 7.72
CA ALA A 87 8.22 -8.14 8.52
C ALA A 87 7.02 -7.21 8.23
N LYS A 88 5.86 -7.80 8.12
CA LYS A 88 4.57 -7.10 8.01
C LYS A 88 3.74 -7.55 9.20
N VAL A 89 3.38 -6.60 10.06
CA VAL A 89 2.70 -6.92 11.31
C VAL A 89 1.42 -6.12 11.46
N SER A 90 0.46 -6.67 12.20
CA SER A 90 -0.70 -5.94 12.70
C SER A 90 -0.64 -5.85 14.22
N LEU A 91 -0.91 -4.68 14.75
CA LEU A 91 -1.14 -4.45 16.17
C LEU A 91 -2.64 -4.38 16.41
N GLU A 92 -3.13 -5.30 17.23
CA GLU A 92 -4.52 -5.41 17.64
C GLU A 92 -4.65 -5.05 19.11
N LEU A 93 -5.59 -4.16 19.45
CA LEU A 93 -5.85 -3.74 20.81
C LEU A 93 -7.21 -4.28 21.28
N ASP A 94 -7.27 -4.82 22.50
CA ASP A 94 -8.49 -5.30 23.18
C ASP A 94 -9.31 -6.33 22.36
N ASN A 95 -8.64 -7.13 21.51
CA ASN A 95 -9.23 -8.07 20.57
C ASN A 95 -10.13 -7.38 19.51
N ASP A 96 -9.97 -6.08 19.27
CA ASP A 96 -10.64 -5.40 18.16
C ASP A 96 -9.94 -5.74 16.85
N LEU A 97 -10.49 -6.71 16.12
CA LEU A 97 -10.01 -7.13 14.81
C LEU A 97 -10.47 -6.20 13.67
N LYS A 98 -11.36 -5.27 13.95
CA LYS A 98 -11.95 -4.38 12.92
C LYS A 98 -11.14 -3.12 12.67
N ARG A 99 -10.25 -2.75 13.60
CA ARG A 99 -9.42 -1.54 13.51
C ARG A 99 -7.97 -1.78 13.93
N PRO A 100 -7.25 -2.72 13.31
CA PRO A 100 -5.85 -2.95 13.59
C PRO A 100 -4.98 -1.82 13.06
N LEU A 101 -3.79 -1.65 13.64
CA LEU A 101 -2.70 -0.89 13.02
C LEU A 101 -1.82 -1.85 12.21
N LEU A 102 -1.75 -1.66 10.89
CA LEU A 102 -0.87 -2.41 10.01
C LEU A 102 0.47 -1.67 9.88
N ILE A 103 1.57 -2.34 10.19
CA ILE A 103 2.94 -1.81 10.01
C ILE A 103 3.63 -2.68 8.96
N LEU A 104 3.89 -2.09 7.80
CA LEU A 104 4.31 -2.80 6.60
C LEU A 104 5.74 -2.41 6.24
N SER A 105 6.68 -3.30 6.52
CA SER A 105 8.07 -3.12 6.11
C SER A 105 8.22 -3.47 4.63
N SER A 106 8.73 -2.52 3.84
CA SER A 106 9.00 -2.65 2.40
C SER A 106 10.44 -2.31 2.07
N CYS A 107 11.05 -3.02 1.12
CA CYS A 107 12.39 -2.69 0.65
C CYS A 107 12.37 -1.39 -0.15
N TYR A 108 13.38 -0.56 0.02
CA TYR A 108 13.55 0.61 -0.84
C TYR A 108 13.78 0.21 -2.29
N VAL A 109 13.04 0.82 -3.18
CA VAL A 109 13.16 0.65 -4.62
C VAL A 109 13.66 1.95 -5.22
N ALA A 110 14.87 1.91 -5.82
CA ALA A 110 15.43 3.07 -6.49
C ALA A 110 14.82 3.30 -7.88
N PRO A 111 14.72 4.55 -8.34
CA PRO A 111 14.36 4.85 -9.73
C PRO A 111 15.43 4.32 -10.69
N ARG A 112 15.08 4.16 -11.96
CA ARG A 112 16.04 3.73 -13.00
C ARG A 112 17.10 4.81 -13.24
N SER A 113 18.34 4.41 -13.42
CA SER A 113 19.45 5.31 -13.73
C SER A 113 19.25 6.11 -15.02
N LYS A 114 18.56 5.54 -16.00
CA LYS A 114 18.20 6.19 -17.28
C LYS A 114 16.97 7.10 -17.20
N GLY A 115 16.40 7.26 -16.01
CA GLY A 115 15.17 8.03 -15.78
C GLY A 115 13.90 7.22 -15.95
N GLU A 116 12.80 7.78 -15.45
CA GLU A 116 11.45 7.22 -15.52
C GLU A 116 10.59 8.06 -16.47
N THR A 117 9.62 7.42 -17.14
CA THR A 117 8.68 8.14 -18.00
C THR A 117 7.76 9.03 -17.17
N TYR A 118 7.20 8.46 -16.10
CA TYR A 118 6.38 9.18 -15.14
C TYR A 118 7.04 9.07 -13.77
N TYR A 119 7.37 10.22 -13.17
CA TYR A 119 7.98 10.29 -11.85
C TYR A 119 7.08 11.07 -10.89
N PHE A 120 6.49 10.36 -9.94
CA PHE A 120 5.62 10.92 -8.90
C PHE A 120 6.42 11.23 -7.65
N ARG A 121 6.52 12.52 -7.31
CA ARG A 121 7.43 13.04 -6.28
C ARG A 121 6.86 12.92 -4.88
N LYS A 122 7.73 12.70 -3.91
CA LYS A 122 7.44 12.73 -2.47
C LYS A 122 6.65 13.98 -2.06
N GLY A 123 5.67 13.80 -1.15
CA GLY A 123 4.87 14.89 -0.59
C GLY A 123 3.83 15.47 -1.54
N GLN A 124 3.58 14.83 -2.69
CA GLN A 124 2.57 15.25 -3.65
C GLN A 124 1.47 14.19 -3.79
N ILE A 125 0.25 14.65 -4.06
CA ILE A 125 -0.89 13.81 -4.42
C ILE A 125 -1.25 14.09 -5.87
N TYR A 126 -1.24 13.06 -6.69
CA TYR A 126 -1.52 13.14 -8.12
C TYR A 126 -2.85 12.47 -8.44
N ASN A 127 -3.69 13.10 -9.26
CA ASN A 127 -4.84 12.46 -9.87
C ASN A 127 -4.51 12.09 -11.31
N VAL A 128 -4.24 10.82 -11.55
CA VAL A 128 -3.87 10.34 -12.90
C VAL A 128 -5.06 9.76 -13.66
N GLY A 129 -6.20 9.58 -12.99
CA GLY A 129 -7.37 8.96 -13.62
C GLY A 129 -7.03 7.57 -14.17
N ASN A 130 -6.85 7.47 -15.47
CA ASN A 130 -6.46 6.25 -16.18
C ASN A 130 -5.11 6.47 -16.87
N LEU A 131 -4.01 6.13 -16.22
CA LEU A 131 -2.67 6.22 -16.79
C LEU A 131 -2.35 4.96 -17.60
N GLU A 132 -2.29 5.10 -18.92
CA GLU A 132 -1.84 4.04 -19.82
C GLU A 132 -0.32 4.11 -20.03
N LEU A 133 0.37 3.00 -19.81
CA LEU A 133 1.79 2.86 -20.12
C LEU A 133 1.99 2.18 -21.48
N LYS A 134 2.79 2.78 -22.33
CA LYS A 134 3.23 2.24 -23.61
C LYS A 134 4.46 1.35 -23.46
N SER A 135 4.85 0.65 -24.50
CA SER A 135 6.07 -0.16 -24.51
C SER A 135 7.32 0.64 -24.13
N GLY A 136 8.07 0.13 -23.18
CA GLY A 136 9.29 0.76 -22.64
C GLY A 136 9.05 1.84 -21.60
N GLU A 137 7.80 2.23 -21.34
CA GLU A 137 7.47 3.25 -20.35
C GLU A 137 7.45 2.71 -18.93
N SER A 138 7.55 3.64 -17.98
CA SER A 138 7.56 3.34 -16.56
C SER A 138 6.90 4.41 -15.73
N ALA A 139 6.32 3.99 -14.62
CA ALA A 139 5.82 4.85 -13.57
C ALA A 139 6.58 4.55 -12.27
N TYR A 140 7.19 5.58 -11.70
CA TYR A 140 7.88 5.48 -10.42
C TYR A 140 7.16 6.34 -9.37
N LEU A 141 6.74 5.68 -8.31
CA LEU A 141 6.06 6.30 -7.18
C LEU A 141 7.06 6.48 -6.03
N GLU A 142 7.54 7.70 -5.84
CA GLU A 142 8.52 7.98 -4.77
C GLU A 142 7.89 7.74 -3.39
N GLU A 143 8.70 7.32 -2.42
CA GLU A 143 8.28 7.17 -1.02
C GLU A 143 7.58 8.43 -0.51
N GLY A 144 6.35 8.29 0.01
CA GLY A 144 5.57 9.43 0.53
C GLY A 144 4.81 10.23 -0.54
N CYS A 145 4.73 9.76 -1.80
CA CYS A 145 3.74 10.26 -2.75
C CYS A 145 2.46 9.42 -2.74
N VAL A 146 1.37 10.03 -3.17
CA VAL A 146 0.08 9.36 -3.38
C VAL A 146 -0.35 9.58 -4.82
N VAL A 147 -0.72 8.50 -5.48
CA VAL A 147 -1.26 8.53 -6.85
C VAL A 147 -2.69 8.02 -6.81
N CYS A 148 -3.66 8.88 -7.09
CA CYS A 148 -5.08 8.55 -7.18
C CYS A 148 -5.40 8.18 -8.63
N GLY A 149 -5.85 6.95 -8.84
CA GLY A 149 -6.16 6.48 -10.19
C GLY A 149 -5.68 5.05 -10.44
N ARG A 150 -5.68 4.65 -11.70
CA ARG A 150 -5.16 3.35 -12.12
C ARG A 150 -4.00 3.50 -13.11
N ILE A 151 -3.12 2.49 -13.09
CA ILE A 151 -2.01 2.37 -14.04
C ILE A 151 -2.22 1.08 -14.84
N TYR A 152 -2.25 1.17 -16.16
CA TYR A 152 -2.51 0.00 -17.00
C TYR A 152 -1.71 0.02 -18.29
N SER A 153 -1.62 -1.14 -18.94
CA SER A 153 -1.12 -1.25 -20.30
C SER A 153 -1.89 -2.30 -21.09
N ASN A 154 -1.92 -2.15 -22.40
CA ASN A 154 -2.50 -3.11 -23.33
C ASN A 154 -1.52 -3.34 -24.49
N MET A 155 -1.17 -4.61 -24.76
CA MET A 155 -0.20 -5.00 -25.80
C MET A 155 1.13 -4.24 -25.72
N ALA A 156 1.61 -3.97 -24.50
CA ALA A 156 2.84 -3.20 -24.27
C ALA A 156 3.92 -4.06 -23.60
N ASP A 157 5.13 -3.98 -24.10
CA ASP A 157 6.28 -4.71 -23.63
C ASP A 157 7.25 -3.83 -22.81
N ASN A 158 8.01 -4.40 -21.88
CA ASN A 158 9.00 -3.71 -21.06
C ASN A 158 8.40 -2.57 -20.21
N VAL A 159 7.28 -2.83 -19.59
CA VAL A 159 6.55 -1.88 -18.73
C VAL A 159 6.95 -2.07 -17.27
N ARG A 160 7.12 -0.96 -16.54
CA ARG A 160 7.46 -0.98 -15.12
C ARG A 160 6.60 -0.03 -14.31
N VAL A 161 6.08 -0.54 -13.18
CA VAL A 161 5.46 0.25 -12.11
C VAL A 161 6.22 -0.02 -10.83
N SER A 162 6.85 0.98 -10.23
CA SER A 162 7.77 0.74 -9.11
C SER A 162 7.89 1.92 -8.17
N GLY A 163 8.59 1.72 -7.06
CA GLY A 163 8.82 2.73 -6.02
C GLY A 163 8.21 2.32 -4.69
N ASN A 164 8.12 3.27 -3.75
CA ASN A 164 7.57 3.03 -2.42
C ASN A 164 6.41 3.96 -2.07
N GLY A 165 5.79 4.56 -3.09
CA GLY A 165 4.60 5.39 -2.95
C GLY A 165 3.30 4.58 -2.86
N ILE A 166 2.21 5.31 -2.67
CA ILE A 166 0.86 4.76 -2.53
C ILE A 166 0.08 4.96 -3.83
N LEU A 167 -0.48 3.89 -4.35
CA LEU A 167 -1.53 3.94 -5.37
C LEU A 167 -2.89 3.79 -4.67
N TYR A 168 -3.68 4.86 -4.66
CA TYR A 168 -4.89 4.97 -3.84
C TYR A 168 -6.15 4.86 -4.69
N GLY A 169 -7.02 3.91 -4.33
CA GLY A 169 -8.29 3.63 -5.00
C GLY A 169 -9.52 4.24 -4.34
N GLY A 170 -9.40 4.77 -3.13
CA GLY A 170 -10.54 5.19 -2.31
C GLY A 170 -11.39 6.33 -2.87
N VAL A 171 -10.87 7.10 -3.83
CA VAL A 171 -11.66 8.10 -4.57
C VAL A 171 -12.71 7.47 -5.50
N TRP A 172 -12.66 6.14 -5.69
CA TRP A 172 -13.47 5.40 -6.66
C TRP A 172 -14.26 4.26 -6.03
N HIS A 173 -14.83 4.51 -4.86
CA HIS A 173 -15.63 3.52 -4.11
C HIS A 173 -16.87 3.00 -4.87
N LYS A 174 -17.30 3.68 -5.92
CA LYS A 174 -18.42 3.19 -6.75
C LYS A 174 -17.83 2.46 -7.96
N PRO A 175 -18.23 1.18 -8.19
CA PRO A 175 -17.98 0.54 -9.47
C PRO A 175 -18.56 1.47 -10.56
N ASP A 176 -17.79 1.73 -11.61
CA ASP A 176 -18.35 2.34 -12.80
C ASP A 176 -19.36 1.37 -13.43
N GLU A 177 -20.11 1.85 -14.43
CA GLU A 177 -21.11 1.02 -15.15
C GLU A 177 -20.51 -0.25 -15.77
N ASN A 178 -19.18 -0.38 -15.79
CA ASN A 178 -18.41 -1.51 -16.33
C ASN A 178 -17.83 -2.46 -15.26
N GLY A 179 -18.28 -2.39 -14.01
CA GLY A 179 -17.98 -3.39 -12.98
C GLY A 179 -16.74 -3.17 -12.14
N GLY A 180 -16.23 -1.96 -12.07
CA GLY A 180 -15.12 -1.57 -11.18
C GLY A 180 -13.76 -1.47 -11.89
N ARG A 181 -12.83 -0.77 -11.25
CA ARG A 181 -11.53 -0.45 -11.85
C ARG A 181 -10.42 -1.30 -11.26
N LEU A 182 -9.63 -1.91 -12.14
CA LEU A 182 -8.40 -2.60 -11.77
C LEU A 182 -7.31 -1.55 -11.51
N MET A 183 -6.65 -1.58 -10.35
CA MET A 183 -5.66 -0.57 -9.99
C MET A 183 -4.39 -0.63 -10.83
N VAL A 184 -3.83 -1.82 -10.97
CA VAL A 184 -2.69 -2.10 -11.85
C VAL A 184 -3.06 -3.25 -12.75
N SER A 185 -3.14 -3.02 -14.06
CA SER A 185 -3.55 -4.08 -14.98
C SER A 185 -2.76 -4.06 -16.29
N PHE A 186 -2.34 -5.23 -16.71
CA PHE A 186 -1.59 -5.44 -17.94
C PHE A 186 -2.23 -6.54 -18.76
N TYR A 187 -2.40 -6.32 -20.04
CA TYR A 187 -2.95 -7.32 -20.96
C TYR A 187 -2.04 -7.51 -22.17
N LEU A 188 -1.78 -8.78 -22.52
CA LEU A 188 -1.08 -9.20 -23.71
C LEU A 188 0.35 -8.62 -23.84
N GLY A 189 1.01 -8.28 -22.73
CA GLY A 189 2.37 -7.70 -22.70
C GLY A 189 3.43 -8.70 -22.28
N LYS A 190 4.71 -8.30 -22.40
CA LYS A 190 5.89 -9.07 -21.98
C LYS A 190 6.84 -8.20 -21.15
N HIS A 191 7.64 -8.87 -20.28
CA HIS A 191 8.67 -8.22 -19.47
C HIS A 191 8.09 -7.10 -18.60
N ILE A 192 7.14 -7.47 -17.75
CA ILE A 192 6.40 -6.56 -16.87
C ILE A 192 6.97 -6.65 -15.46
N LEU A 193 7.24 -5.50 -14.85
CA LEU A 193 7.69 -5.43 -13.46
C LEU A 193 6.76 -4.53 -12.65
N VAL A 194 6.26 -5.08 -11.52
CA VAL A 194 5.59 -4.29 -10.47
C VAL A 194 6.35 -4.50 -9.16
N GLU A 195 6.84 -3.42 -8.55
CA GLU A 195 7.76 -3.54 -7.42
C GLU A 195 7.59 -2.43 -6.38
N GLY A 196 7.47 -2.80 -5.12
CA GLY A 196 7.60 -1.94 -3.94
C GLY A 196 6.41 -1.06 -3.60
N ILE A 197 5.49 -0.84 -4.53
CA ILE A 197 4.32 0.05 -4.35
C ILE A 197 3.32 -0.51 -3.34
N SER A 198 2.55 0.39 -2.74
CA SER A 198 1.42 0.03 -1.88
C SER A 198 0.11 0.41 -2.55
N VAL A 199 -0.77 -0.56 -2.79
CA VAL A 199 -2.11 -0.35 -3.35
C VAL A 199 -3.11 -0.36 -2.20
N VAL A 200 -3.87 0.71 -2.06
CA VAL A 200 -4.72 0.95 -0.90
C VAL A 200 -6.15 1.30 -1.31
N ASP A 201 -7.09 0.74 -0.58
CA ASP A 201 -8.51 1.11 -0.56
C ASP A 201 -9.21 1.03 -1.92
N ASN A 202 -8.99 -0.04 -2.65
CA ASN A 202 -9.72 -0.35 -3.87
C ASN A 202 -10.78 -1.42 -3.63
N GLY A 203 -11.97 -1.23 -4.18
CA GLY A 203 -13.09 -2.16 -4.04
C GLY A 203 -13.07 -3.37 -4.99
N VAL A 204 -12.06 -3.49 -5.87
CA VAL A 204 -11.97 -4.53 -6.91
C VAL A 204 -10.55 -5.13 -6.95
N TRP A 205 -10.18 -5.78 -8.03
CA TRP A 205 -8.87 -6.41 -8.20
C TRP A 205 -7.75 -5.37 -8.33
N ASN A 206 -6.63 -5.65 -7.65
CA ASN A 206 -5.57 -4.67 -7.48
C ASN A 206 -4.44 -4.81 -8.49
N VAL A 207 -3.92 -6.03 -8.71
CA VAL A 207 -2.83 -6.27 -9.66
C VAL A 207 -3.24 -7.44 -10.56
N VAL A 208 -3.38 -7.18 -11.86
CA VAL A 208 -3.94 -8.14 -12.84
C VAL A 208 -3.06 -8.22 -14.07
N PRO A 209 -2.18 -9.22 -14.18
CA PRO A 209 -1.44 -9.54 -15.40
C PRO A 209 -2.24 -10.55 -16.24
N GLY A 210 -3.09 -10.05 -17.16
CA GLY A 210 -3.91 -10.90 -18.06
C GLY A 210 -3.17 -11.27 -19.34
N ALA A 211 -2.97 -12.57 -19.61
CA ALA A 211 -2.30 -13.10 -20.81
C ALA A 211 -0.92 -12.47 -21.08
N CYS A 212 -0.19 -12.11 -20.02
CA CYS A 212 1.17 -11.56 -20.09
C CYS A 212 2.22 -12.66 -19.98
N ARG A 213 3.47 -12.34 -20.39
CA ARG A 213 4.65 -13.20 -20.23
C ARG A 213 5.75 -12.46 -19.48
N ASP A 214 6.60 -13.20 -18.76
CA ASP A 214 7.74 -12.68 -18.01
C ASP A 214 7.31 -11.53 -17.08
N VAL A 215 6.38 -11.84 -16.18
CA VAL A 215 5.84 -10.90 -15.21
C VAL A 215 6.49 -11.12 -13.86
N ILE A 216 7.02 -10.05 -13.28
CA ILE A 216 7.57 -10.04 -11.93
C ILE A 216 6.73 -9.07 -11.09
N ILE A 217 6.15 -9.59 -10.01
CA ILE A 217 5.46 -8.80 -8.98
C ILE A 217 6.14 -9.13 -7.67
N ARG A 218 6.77 -8.12 -7.05
CA ARG A 218 7.50 -8.33 -5.80
C ARG A 218 7.41 -7.15 -4.85
N ASP A 219 7.41 -7.45 -3.55
CA ASP A 219 7.33 -6.48 -2.45
C ASP A 219 6.18 -5.45 -2.58
N VAL A 220 5.06 -5.87 -3.13
CA VAL A 220 3.84 -5.07 -3.26
C VAL A 220 2.98 -5.27 -2.02
N ASN A 221 2.49 -4.17 -1.44
CA ASN A 221 1.48 -4.22 -0.39
C ASN A 221 0.11 -3.99 -1.01
N ILE A 222 -0.87 -4.81 -0.62
CA ILE A 222 -2.26 -4.66 -1.05
C ILE A 222 -3.12 -4.61 0.21
N MET A 223 -3.78 -3.48 0.41
CA MET A 223 -4.63 -3.22 1.57
C MET A 223 -6.02 -2.82 1.10
N LEU A 224 -7.02 -3.58 1.50
CA LEU A 224 -8.41 -3.40 1.11
C LEU A 224 -9.25 -3.06 2.32
N SER A 225 -10.07 -2.03 2.21
CA SER A 225 -11.17 -1.79 3.14
C SER A 225 -12.27 -2.81 2.87
N LEU A 226 -12.43 -3.78 3.77
CA LEU A 226 -13.40 -4.89 3.62
C LEU A 226 -14.82 -4.45 3.99
N ILE A 227 -15.39 -3.45 3.33
CA ILE A 227 -16.81 -3.13 3.48
C ILE A 227 -17.71 -4.10 2.68
N HIS A 228 -17.15 -4.82 1.72
CA HIS A 228 -17.86 -5.78 0.89
C HIS A 228 -17.23 -7.17 0.95
N ILE A 229 -17.51 -7.91 2.03
CA ILE A 229 -17.40 -9.36 2.01
C ILE A 229 -18.58 -9.84 1.16
N SER A 230 -18.33 -10.14 -0.12
CA SER A 230 -19.26 -10.96 -0.89
C SER A 230 -19.27 -12.34 -0.23
N GLU A 231 -20.38 -12.71 0.39
CA GLU A 231 -20.58 -14.09 0.86
C GLU A 231 -20.32 -15.05 -0.31
N PRO A 232 -19.60 -16.14 -0.08
CA PRO A 232 -19.45 -17.17 -1.09
C PRO A 232 -20.86 -17.65 -1.43
N THR A 233 -21.34 -17.36 -2.64
CA THR A 233 -22.58 -17.92 -3.14
C THR A 233 -22.47 -19.44 -3.10
N ARG A 234 -23.15 -20.08 -2.15
CA ARG A 234 -23.36 -21.52 -2.17
C ARG A 234 -24.04 -21.86 -3.50
N ARG A 235 -23.27 -22.36 -4.45
CA ARG A 235 -23.90 -23.12 -5.56
C ARG A 235 -24.45 -24.38 -4.94
N THR A 236 -25.76 -24.45 -4.80
CA THR A 236 -26.47 -25.72 -4.63
C THR A 236 -26.20 -26.55 -5.88
N PRO A 237 -25.63 -27.75 -5.75
CA PRO A 237 -25.59 -28.67 -6.91
C PRO A 237 -26.99 -29.03 -7.29
N ILE A 238 -27.30 -28.96 -8.57
CA ILE A 238 -28.51 -29.54 -9.21
C ILE A 238 -28.27 -31.03 -9.37
#